data_9995635759c9367e8189915d00f1c7af
#
_entry.id   9995635759c9367e8189915d00f1c7af
#
_cell.length_a   1.000
_cell.length_b   1.000
_cell.length_c   1.000
_cell.angle_alpha   90.00
_cell.angle_beta   90.00
_cell.angle_gamma   90.00
#
_symmetry.space_group_name_H-M   'P 1'
#
loop_
_entity.id
_entity.type
_entity.pdbx_description
1 polymer ?
#
loop_
_entity_poly.entity_id
_entity_poly.type
_entity_poly.pdbx_seq_one_letter_code
_entity_poly.pdbx_strand_id
1 'polypeptide(L)'
;MRSGRDIWYADEMAKASDVCEPEKMNAEDPLFILYTSGSTGKPKGVVHTTGGYLLHTSLSHKYVFNVHDDDIYWCTADIGWVTGHSYIVYGPLANGATSLMFEGVPTYPDAGRFWQICDKFSVTVFYTAPTAIRALMRLGTEWPEKHRLDTLRILGSVGEPINPEAWMWYYENIGHSKCPIVDTWWQTETGGFMITPMPGAHTLKPGSASRPFLGVDPVILRDDNKECDRNEGGKLCIRKPWPGMMRTMWGDHERFIDTYFSMFDNIYFAGDGCRIDEDGDYWLMGRIDDVVNVSGHRIGTAEVESALVSHDKVAEAAVTPVPHDIKGQGLYAFVTVVEGVEESEELKKELIVHVRKEIGPIAAPEAVQFAPALPKTRSGKIMRRILRKIAENNTDNLGDITTLADPSVVEKLIKNRQN
;
A
#
# COMPACT_ATOMS: atom_id res chain seq x y z
N MET A 1 -29.85 -20.19 9.90
CA MET A 1 -30.81 -19.08 9.64
C MET A 1 -31.91 -19.09 10.68
N ARG A 2 -32.25 -17.91 11.23
CA ARG A 2 -33.40 -17.72 12.15
C ARG A 2 -34.65 -17.42 11.34
N SER A 3 -35.71 -18.19 11.52
CA SER A 3 -37.00 -17.94 10.88
C SER A 3 -37.54 -16.56 11.30
N GLY A 4 -38.04 -15.78 10.36
CA GLY A 4 -38.56 -14.42 10.56
C GLY A 4 -37.51 -13.29 10.71
N ARG A 5 -36.21 -13.62 10.72
CA ARG A 5 -35.12 -12.64 10.73
C ARG A 5 -34.20 -12.76 9.51
N ASP A 6 -33.84 -13.98 9.16
CA ASP A 6 -32.88 -14.23 8.10
C ASP A 6 -33.61 -14.68 6.83
N ILE A 7 -33.25 -14.07 5.71
CA ILE A 7 -33.81 -14.36 4.39
C ILE A 7 -32.71 -14.71 3.42
N TRP A 8 -33.00 -15.52 2.41
CA TRP A 8 -32.04 -15.83 1.36
C TRP A 8 -31.94 -14.68 0.37
N TYR A 9 -30.74 -14.22 0.08
CA TYR A 9 -30.49 -13.15 -0.88
C TYR A 9 -31.06 -13.47 -2.27
N ALA A 10 -30.87 -14.70 -2.76
CA ALA A 10 -31.38 -15.13 -4.05
C ALA A 10 -32.90 -15.07 -4.16
N ASP A 11 -33.62 -15.40 -3.08
CA ASP A 11 -35.10 -15.37 -3.06
C ASP A 11 -35.63 -13.92 -3.12
N GLU A 12 -34.92 -12.97 -2.50
CA GLU A 12 -35.31 -11.56 -2.57
C GLU A 12 -34.91 -10.92 -3.91
N MET A 13 -33.73 -11.29 -4.45
CA MET A 13 -33.31 -10.84 -5.77
C MET A 13 -34.27 -11.27 -6.87
N ALA A 14 -34.82 -12.50 -6.81
CA ALA A 14 -35.78 -12.98 -7.79
C ALA A 14 -37.13 -12.21 -7.76
N LYS A 15 -37.44 -11.49 -6.68
CA LYS A 15 -38.63 -10.67 -6.50
C LYS A 15 -38.39 -9.19 -6.79
N ALA A 16 -37.14 -8.75 -6.80
CA ALA A 16 -36.80 -7.34 -6.97
C ALA A 16 -37.03 -6.87 -8.40
N SER A 17 -37.32 -5.58 -8.55
CA SER A 17 -37.36 -4.92 -9.86
C SER A 17 -35.93 -4.76 -10.39
N ASP A 18 -35.74 -4.87 -11.69
CA ASP A 18 -34.54 -4.52 -12.41
C ASP A 18 -34.40 -3.00 -12.68
N VAL A 19 -35.45 -2.23 -12.32
CA VAL A 19 -35.46 -0.77 -12.41
C VAL A 19 -35.29 -0.18 -11.02
N CYS A 20 -34.22 0.61 -10.83
CA CYS A 20 -33.95 1.36 -9.62
C CYS A 20 -33.49 2.78 -9.99
N GLU A 21 -34.39 3.75 -9.84
CA GLU A 21 -34.07 5.15 -10.10
C GLU A 21 -33.04 5.65 -9.06
N PRO A 22 -31.97 6.37 -9.51
CA PRO A 22 -30.96 6.90 -8.58
C PRO A 22 -31.58 7.99 -7.69
N GLU A 23 -31.27 7.93 -6.39
CA GLU A 23 -31.67 8.98 -5.44
C GLU A 23 -30.88 10.27 -5.73
N LYS A 24 -31.58 11.41 -5.64
CA LYS A 24 -30.96 12.73 -5.79
C LYS A 24 -30.20 13.13 -4.52
N MET A 25 -28.89 13.23 -4.61
CA MET A 25 -28.01 13.55 -3.50
C MET A 25 -27.41 14.94 -3.65
N ASN A 26 -27.21 15.64 -2.51
CA ASN A 26 -26.38 16.82 -2.49
C ASN A 26 -24.88 16.40 -2.47
N ALA A 27 -24.01 17.31 -2.95
CA ALA A 27 -22.57 17.02 -3.02
C ALA A 27 -21.95 16.68 -1.65
N GLU A 28 -22.46 17.25 -0.58
CA GLU A 28 -21.96 17.03 0.80
C GLU A 28 -22.79 15.99 1.58
N ASP A 29 -23.76 15.33 0.97
CA ASP A 29 -24.43 14.19 1.61
C ASP A 29 -23.42 13.06 1.81
N PRO A 30 -23.39 12.39 2.98
CA PRO A 30 -22.50 11.26 3.23
C PRO A 30 -22.71 10.13 2.22
N LEU A 31 -21.60 9.66 1.63
CA LEU A 31 -21.62 8.54 0.70
C LEU A 31 -21.38 7.22 1.43
N PHE A 32 -20.34 7.18 2.26
CA PHE A 32 -20.02 6.03 3.09
C PHE A 32 -19.15 6.41 4.29
N ILE A 33 -19.09 5.49 5.24
CA ILE A 33 -18.16 5.51 6.37
C ILE A 33 -17.29 4.26 6.29
N LEU A 34 -15.98 4.43 6.22
CA LEU A 34 -15.04 3.32 6.19
C LEU A 34 -14.12 3.36 7.42
N TYR A 35 -14.14 2.29 8.19
CA TYR A 35 -13.30 2.18 9.38
C TYR A 35 -11.89 1.72 9.03
N THR A 36 -10.90 2.45 9.54
CA THR A 36 -9.48 2.11 9.43
C THR A 36 -8.88 1.86 10.80
N SER A 37 -7.82 1.05 10.86
CA SER A 37 -7.03 0.88 12.08
C SER A 37 -6.34 2.21 12.43
N GLY A 38 -6.65 2.79 13.59
CA GLY A 38 -5.94 3.97 14.09
C GLY A 38 -4.56 3.60 14.65
N SER A 39 -3.58 4.48 14.52
CA SER A 39 -2.28 4.36 15.20
C SER A 39 -2.41 4.23 16.72
N THR A 40 -3.46 4.82 17.30
CA THR A 40 -3.78 4.79 18.74
C THR A 40 -4.58 3.55 19.16
N GLY A 41 -4.81 2.59 18.28
CA GLY A 41 -5.52 1.33 18.55
C GLY A 41 -7.05 1.39 18.41
N LYS A 42 -7.71 2.56 18.56
CA LYS A 42 -9.15 2.71 18.32
C LYS A 42 -9.42 2.97 16.84
N PRO A 43 -10.28 2.17 16.18
CA PRO A 43 -10.62 2.39 14.77
C PRO A 43 -11.18 3.80 14.51
N LYS A 44 -10.91 4.34 13.31
CA LYS A 44 -11.38 5.64 12.82
C LYS A 44 -12.40 5.43 11.73
N GLY A 45 -13.60 5.98 11.87
CA GLY A 45 -14.63 5.97 10.83
C GLY A 45 -14.43 7.15 9.87
N VAL A 46 -13.78 6.94 8.75
CA VAL A 46 -13.54 7.97 7.73
C VAL A 46 -14.84 8.24 6.96
N VAL A 47 -15.30 9.50 6.96
CA VAL A 47 -16.52 9.92 6.28
C VAL A 47 -16.18 10.57 4.95
N HIS A 48 -16.67 10.01 3.86
CA HIS A 48 -16.65 10.62 2.53
C HIS A 48 -18.03 11.08 2.09
N THR A 49 -18.06 12.20 1.34
CA THR A 49 -19.30 12.79 0.79
C THR A 49 -19.41 12.55 -0.70
N THR A 50 -20.64 12.59 -1.21
CA THR A 50 -21.01 12.10 -2.53
C THR A 50 -20.29 12.82 -3.67
N GLY A 51 -20.38 14.14 -3.75
CA GLY A 51 -19.92 14.89 -4.94
C GLY A 51 -18.40 14.92 -5.06
N GLY A 52 -17.71 15.34 -3.99
CA GLY A 52 -16.25 15.50 -4.02
C GLY A 52 -15.50 14.19 -4.20
N TYR A 53 -15.93 13.14 -3.51
CA TYR A 53 -15.33 11.81 -3.63
C TYR A 53 -15.53 11.22 -5.04
N LEU A 54 -16.75 11.24 -5.58
CA LEU A 54 -17.03 10.73 -6.93
C LEU A 54 -16.26 11.50 -8.01
N LEU A 55 -16.21 12.82 -7.91
CA LEU A 55 -15.41 13.63 -8.82
C LEU A 55 -13.93 13.22 -8.80
N HIS A 56 -13.35 13.11 -7.61
CA HIS A 56 -11.92 12.79 -7.46
C HIS A 56 -11.59 11.39 -7.96
N THR A 57 -12.37 10.38 -7.58
CA THR A 57 -12.17 9.00 -8.01
C THR A 57 -12.39 8.80 -9.50
N SER A 58 -13.42 9.43 -10.07
CA SER A 58 -13.70 9.38 -11.50
C SER A 58 -12.58 10.00 -12.32
N LEU A 59 -12.16 11.22 -12.00
CA LEU A 59 -11.09 11.91 -12.73
C LEU A 59 -9.74 11.19 -12.59
N SER A 60 -9.38 10.77 -11.38
CA SER A 60 -8.11 10.08 -11.15
C SER A 60 -8.07 8.72 -11.85
N HIS A 61 -9.14 7.94 -11.80
CA HIS A 61 -9.26 6.70 -12.55
C HIS A 61 -9.11 6.95 -14.05
N LYS A 62 -9.84 7.92 -14.60
CA LYS A 62 -9.84 8.23 -16.02
C LYS A 62 -8.46 8.63 -16.55
N TYR A 63 -7.80 9.56 -15.87
CA TYR A 63 -6.53 10.13 -16.38
C TYR A 63 -5.32 9.25 -16.05
N VAL A 64 -5.26 8.67 -14.85
CA VAL A 64 -4.11 7.85 -14.43
C VAL A 64 -4.04 6.54 -15.20
N PHE A 65 -5.19 5.90 -15.44
CA PHE A 65 -5.24 4.69 -16.26
C PHE A 65 -5.50 4.98 -17.75
N ASN A 66 -5.60 6.27 -18.14
CA ASN A 66 -5.92 6.66 -19.52
C ASN A 66 -7.04 5.80 -20.11
N VAL A 67 -8.19 5.78 -19.39
CA VAL A 67 -9.29 4.85 -19.63
C VAL A 67 -9.93 5.08 -21.01
N HIS A 68 -10.11 4.02 -21.77
CA HIS A 68 -10.81 3.99 -23.06
C HIS A 68 -12.11 3.19 -22.93
N ASP A 69 -13.04 3.40 -23.86
CA ASP A 69 -14.38 2.79 -23.83
C ASP A 69 -14.37 1.25 -23.96
N ASP A 70 -13.32 0.69 -24.57
CA ASP A 70 -13.12 -0.74 -24.78
C ASP A 70 -12.22 -1.41 -23.75
N ASP A 71 -11.79 -0.65 -22.72
CA ASP A 71 -10.94 -1.21 -21.67
C ASP A 71 -11.66 -2.22 -20.79
N ILE A 72 -10.94 -3.29 -20.48
CA ILE A 72 -11.26 -4.20 -19.39
C ILE A 72 -10.29 -3.93 -18.25
N TYR A 73 -10.79 -3.26 -17.25
CA TYR A 73 -10.04 -2.86 -16.07
C TYR A 73 -10.17 -3.91 -14.97
N TRP A 74 -9.05 -4.30 -14.38
CA TRP A 74 -9.03 -5.23 -13.26
C TRP A 74 -8.18 -4.70 -12.11
N CYS A 75 -8.84 -4.42 -10.99
CA CYS A 75 -8.19 -4.17 -9.69
C CYS A 75 -8.36 -5.39 -8.79
N THR A 76 -7.26 -5.89 -8.23
CA THR A 76 -7.25 -7.10 -7.39
C THR A 76 -7.48 -6.80 -5.91
N ALA A 77 -7.74 -5.56 -5.54
CA ALA A 77 -8.00 -5.19 -4.16
C ALA A 77 -9.29 -5.84 -3.62
N ASP A 78 -9.32 -6.06 -2.31
CA ASP A 78 -10.53 -6.48 -1.61
C ASP A 78 -11.53 -5.31 -1.55
N ILE A 79 -12.81 -5.57 -1.84
CA ILE A 79 -13.86 -4.55 -1.85
C ILE A 79 -14.16 -3.97 -0.46
N GLY A 80 -13.75 -4.61 0.60
CA GLY A 80 -13.83 -4.12 1.98
C GLY A 80 -12.82 -3.01 2.31
N TRP A 81 -11.86 -2.72 1.41
CA TRP A 81 -10.87 -1.66 1.55
C TRP A 81 -11.20 -0.47 0.66
N VAL A 82 -10.64 0.69 1.02
CA VAL A 82 -10.87 1.92 0.23
C VAL A 82 -10.46 1.76 -1.23
N THR A 83 -9.43 0.97 -1.54
CA THR A 83 -9.02 0.72 -2.92
C THR A 83 -10.13 0.01 -3.71
N GLY A 84 -10.83 -0.92 -3.08
CA GLY A 84 -12.02 -1.55 -3.68
C GLY A 84 -13.16 -0.54 -3.89
N HIS A 85 -13.43 0.31 -2.90
CA HIS A 85 -14.43 1.38 -3.04
C HIS A 85 -14.06 2.31 -4.19
N SER A 86 -12.88 2.93 -4.14
CA SER A 86 -12.49 3.96 -5.10
C SER A 86 -12.25 3.41 -6.52
N TYR A 87 -11.60 2.25 -6.63
CA TYR A 87 -11.05 1.76 -7.91
C TYR A 87 -11.50 0.34 -8.32
N ILE A 88 -12.55 -0.21 -7.70
CA ILE A 88 -13.35 -1.31 -8.27
C ILE A 88 -14.77 -0.79 -8.57
N VAL A 89 -15.34 -0.02 -7.63
CA VAL A 89 -16.74 0.42 -7.71
C VAL A 89 -16.84 1.84 -8.28
N TYR A 90 -16.49 2.86 -7.48
CA TYR A 90 -16.88 4.23 -7.80
C TYR A 90 -16.17 4.83 -9.02
N GLY A 91 -14.86 4.78 -9.08
CA GLY A 91 -14.07 5.34 -10.19
C GLY A 91 -14.38 4.68 -11.53
N PRO A 92 -14.23 3.34 -11.64
CA PRO A 92 -14.52 2.63 -12.89
C PRO A 92 -15.96 2.79 -13.37
N LEU A 93 -16.95 2.58 -12.49
CA LEU A 93 -18.35 2.64 -12.89
C LEU A 93 -18.82 4.06 -13.23
N ALA A 94 -18.30 5.09 -12.55
CA ALA A 94 -18.56 6.49 -12.92
C ALA A 94 -18.01 6.87 -14.30
N ASN A 95 -17.02 6.13 -14.80
CA ASN A 95 -16.47 6.29 -16.16
C ASN A 95 -17.07 5.33 -17.19
N GLY A 96 -18.05 4.50 -16.79
CA GLY A 96 -18.63 3.49 -17.68
C GLY A 96 -17.67 2.36 -18.07
N ALA A 97 -16.56 2.19 -17.33
CA ALA A 97 -15.57 1.16 -17.62
C ALA A 97 -16.06 -0.25 -17.24
N THR A 98 -15.64 -1.25 -18.01
CA THR A 98 -15.83 -2.65 -17.62
C THR A 98 -14.86 -3.00 -16.51
N SER A 99 -15.38 -3.16 -15.28
CA SER A 99 -14.60 -3.53 -14.10
C SER A 99 -14.74 -5.02 -13.81
N LEU A 100 -13.63 -5.76 -13.92
CA LEU A 100 -13.59 -7.19 -13.61
C LEU A 100 -13.49 -7.38 -12.09
N MET A 101 -14.33 -8.25 -11.56
CA MET A 101 -14.29 -8.66 -10.15
C MET A 101 -13.91 -10.13 -10.05
N PHE A 102 -13.00 -10.44 -9.14
CA PHE A 102 -12.50 -11.80 -8.93
C PHE A 102 -12.63 -12.22 -7.46
N GLU A 103 -13.32 -13.32 -7.24
CA GLU A 103 -13.41 -13.99 -5.94
C GLU A 103 -12.39 -15.14 -5.89
N GLY A 104 -11.27 -14.91 -5.23
CA GLY A 104 -10.22 -15.93 -5.12
C GLY A 104 -8.88 -15.35 -4.65
N VAL A 105 -7.86 -16.19 -4.72
CA VAL A 105 -6.48 -15.83 -4.34
C VAL A 105 -5.53 -15.99 -5.53
N PRO A 106 -4.40 -15.26 -5.56
CA PRO A 106 -3.51 -15.22 -6.74
C PRO A 106 -2.83 -16.55 -7.06
N THR A 107 -2.79 -17.48 -6.11
CA THR A 107 -2.04 -18.74 -6.20
C THR A 107 -2.93 -20.00 -6.22
N TYR A 108 -4.24 -19.85 -6.46
CA TYR A 108 -5.13 -21.01 -6.57
C TYR A 108 -5.84 -21.05 -7.93
N PRO A 109 -5.80 -22.16 -8.66
CA PRO A 109 -5.20 -23.47 -8.32
C PRO A 109 -3.67 -23.50 -8.39
N ASP A 110 -3.04 -22.51 -9.03
CA ASP A 110 -1.60 -22.36 -9.17
C ASP A 110 -1.19 -20.88 -9.31
N ALA A 111 0.10 -20.58 -9.39
CA ALA A 111 0.65 -19.24 -9.46
C ALA A 111 0.39 -18.52 -10.80
N GLY A 112 -0.16 -19.19 -11.79
CA GLY A 112 -0.62 -18.62 -13.07
C GLY A 112 -1.99 -17.96 -13.00
N ARG A 113 -2.69 -18.01 -11.84
CA ARG A 113 -4.09 -17.63 -11.74
C ARG A 113 -4.39 -16.20 -12.21
N PHE A 114 -3.58 -15.22 -11.81
CA PHE A 114 -3.77 -13.84 -12.25
C PHE A 114 -3.55 -13.69 -13.76
N TRP A 115 -2.53 -14.33 -14.28
CA TRP A 115 -2.18 -14.29 -15.69
C TRP A 115 -3.24 -14.99 -16.55
N GLN A 116 -3.78 -16.11 -16.08
CA GLN A 116 -4.91 -16.79 -16.70
C GLN A 116 -6.15 -15.90 -16.81
N ILE A 117 -6.43 -15.09 -15.78
CA ILE A 117 -7.56 -14.16 -15.79
C ILE A 117 -7.30 -13.03 -16.79
N CYS A 118 -6.09 -12.45 -16.78
CA CYS A 118 -5.70 -11.43 -17.75
C CYS A 118 -5.87 -11.90 -19.18
N ASP A 119 -5.36 -13.10 -19.52
CA ASP A 119 -5.47 -13.71 -20.83
C ASP A 119 -6.94 -14.01 -21.20
N LYS A 120 -7.65 -14.73 -20.32
CA LYS A 120 -9.03 -15.17 -20.58
C LYS A 120 -9.99 -14.02 -20.84
N PHE A 121 -9.86 -12.93 -20.11
CA PHE A 121 -10.76 -11.79 -20.21
C PHE A 121 -10.18 -10.61 -20.97
N SER A 122 -9.00 -10.77 -21.57
CA SER A 122 -8.32 -9.73 -22.34
C SER A 122 -8.19 -8.42 -21.53
N VAL A 123 -7.74 -8.52 -20.30
CA VAL A 123 -7.55 -7.37 -19.41
C VAL A 123 -6.57 -6.38 -20.05
N THR A 124 -6.94 -5.10 -20.05
CA THR A 124 -6.13 -4.02 -20.63
C THR A 124 -5.43 -3.18 -19.57
N VAL A 125 -6.02 -3.06 -18.40
CA VAL A 125 -5.46 -2.34 -17.25
C VAL A 125 -5.46 -3.27 -16.03
N PHE A 126 -4.28 -3.53 -15.48
CA PHE A 126 -4.11 -4.41 -14.33
C PHE A 126 -3.55 -3.64 -13.14
N TYR A 127 -4.30 -3.59 -12.04
CA TYR A 127 -3.98 -2.81 -10.84
C TYR A 127 -3.95 -3.70 -9.59
N THR A 128 -2.79 -3.80 -8.94
CA THR A 128 -2.57 -4.73 -7.82
C THR A 128 -1.60 -4.17 -6.78
N ALA A 129 -1.38 -4.91 -5.70
CA ALA A 129 -0.47 -4.51 -4.63
C ALA A 129 0.94 -5.04 -4.83
N PRO A 130 2.00 -4.31 -4.42
CA PRO A 130 3.39 -4.78 -4.44
C PRO A 130 3.59 -6.11 -3.73
N THR A 131 2.90 -6.35 -2.62
CA THR A 131 2.92 -7.64 -1.92
C THR A 131 2.50 -8.81 -2.82
N ALA A 132 1.47 -8.63 -3.65
CA ALA A 132 1.06 -9.68 -4.60
C ALA A 132 2.10 -9.87 -5.71
N ILE A 133 2.68 -8.78 -6.22
CA ILE A 133 3.74 -8.82 -7.23
C ILE A 133 4.96 -9.59 -6.70
N ARG A 134 5.45 -9.23 -5.50
CA ARG A 134 6.59 -9.93 -4.87
C ARG A 134 6.31 -11.40 -4.62
N ALA A 135 5.11 -11.74 -4.18
CA ALA A 135 4.72 -13.13 -3.96
C ALA A 135 4.74 -13.94 -5.27
N LEU A 136 4.23 -13.37 -6.37
CA LEU A 136 4.21 -14.03 -7.67
C LEU A 136 5.61 -14.08 -8.32
N MET A 137 6.40 -13.02 -8.19
CA MET A 137 7.79 -12.96 -8.64
C MET A 137 8.63 -14.11 -8.05
N ARG A 138 8.44 -14.42 -6.78
CA ARG A 138 9.14 -15.53 -6.10
C ARG A 138 8.79 -16.91 -6.64
N LEU A 139 7.64 -17.05 -7.25
CA LEU A 139 7.17 -18.32 -7.82
C LEU A 139 7.65 -18.55 -9.25
N GLY A 140 8.46 -17.63 -9.80
CA GLY A 140 9.12 -17.75 -11.07
C GLY A 140 8.40 -17.10 -12.25
N THR A 141 9.12 -16.94 -13.35
CA THR A 141 8.63 -16.31 -14.59
C THR A 141 7.88 -17.28 -15.50
N GLU A 142 8.04 -18.58 -15.30
CA GLU A 142 7.36 -19.61 -16.08
C GLU A 142 5.82 -19.55 -16.00
N TRP A 143 5.28 -18.88 -14.97
CA TRP A 143 3.83 -18.74 -14.82
C TRP A 143 3.23 -17.68 -15.74
N PRO A 144 3.72 -16.43 -15.77
CA PRO A 144 3.22 -15.45 -16.75
C PRO A 144 3.53 -15.86 -18.20
N GLU A 145 4.65 -16.51 -18.49
CA GLU A 145 5.04 -16.96 -19.84
C GLU A 145 4.05 -17.93 -20.48
N LYS A 146 3.23 -18.66 -19.67
CA LYS A 146 2.19 -19.56 -20.17
C LYS A 146 0.94 -18.86 -20.70
N HIS A 147 0.84 -17.54 -20.52
CA HIS A 147 -0.36 -16.76 -20.80
C HIS A 147 -0.08 -15.60 -21.74
N ARG A 148 -1.07 -15.25 -22.55
CA ARG A 148 -1.00 -14.08 -23.42
C ARG A 148 -1.37 -12.84 -22.62
N LEU A 149 -0.42 -11.95 -22.46
CA LEU A 149 -0.59 -10.68 -21.73
C LEU A 149 -0.53 -9.47 -22.71
N ASP A 150 -0.70 -9.73 -24.00
CA ASP A 150 -0.54 -8.74 -25.08
C ASP A 150 -1.60 -7.63 -25.05
N THR A 151 -2.73 -7.86 -24.38
CA THR A 151 -3.80 -6.88 -24.22
C THR A 151 -3.49 -5.85 -23.15
N LEU A 152 -2.58 -6.15 -22.22
CA LEU A 152 -2.17 -5.23 -21.16
C LEU A 152 -1.51 -4.00 -21.78
N ARG A 153 -1.98 -2.81 -21.40
CA ARG A 153 -1.43 -1.53 -21.81
C ARG A 153 -0.99 -0.63 -20.66
N ILE A 154 -1.55 -0.82 -19.47
CA ILE A 154 -1.15 -0.13 -18.23
C ILE A 154 -1.15 -1.12 -17.08
N LEU A 155 -0.10 -1.04 -16.29
CA LEU A 155 0.04 -1.72 -15.01
C LEU A 155 -0.04 -0.71 -13.87
N GLY A 156 -0.59 -1.10 -12.73
CA GLY A 156 -0.68 -0.21 -11.58
C GLY A 156 -0.27 -0.89 -10.28
N SER A 157 0.21 -0.07 -9.34
CA SER A 157 0.65 -0.47 -8.01
C SER A 157 -0.01 0.36 -6.92
N VAL A 158 -0.41 -0.26 -5.82
CA VAL A 158 -1.14 0.39 -4.73
C VAL A 158 -0.91 -0.25 -3.36
N GLY A 159 -1.03 0.57 -2.33
CA GLY A 159 -1.16 0.15 -0.93
C GLY A 159 0.12 0.22 -0.12
N GLU A 160 1.26 0.14 -0.76
CA GLU A 160 2.59 0.33 -0.17
C GLU A 160 3.58 0.77 -1.26
N PRO A 161 4.74 1.37 -0.92
CA PRO A 161 5.79 1.63 -1.90
C PRO A 161 6.24 0.33 -2.57
N ILE A 162 6.37 0.36 -3.89
CA ILE A 162 6.95 -0.76 -4.64
C ILE A 162 8.47 -0.59 -4.71
N ASN A 163 9.21 -1.63 -4.34
CA ASN A 163 10.66 -1.59 -4.49
C ASN A 163 11.08 -1.67 -5.96
N PRO A 164 12.22 -1.06 -6.34
CA PRO A 164 12.67 -1.01 -7.74
C PRO A 164 12.77 -2.37 -8.42
N GLU A 165 13.19 -3.41 -7.71
CA GLU A 165 13.33 -4.76 -8.24
C GLU A 165 11.96 -5.37 -8.63
N ALA A 166 10.98 -5.32 -7.74
CA ALA A 166 9.62 -5.78 -8.04
C ALA A 166 8.97 -4.93 -9.15
N TRP A 167 9.26 -3.63 -9.19
CA TRP A 167 8.80 -2.74 -10.25
C TRP A 167 9.39 -3.18 -11.61
N MET A 168 10.72 -3.44 -11.69
CA MET A 168 11.38 -3.90 -12.91
C MET A 168 10.86 -5.26 -13.35
N TRP A 169 10.72 -6.21 -12.42
CA TRP A 169 10.14 -7.52 -12.72
C TRP A 169 8.72 -7.40 -13.31
N TYR A 170 7.90 -6.55 -12.72
CA TYR A 170 6.53 -6.29 -13.16
C TYR A 170 6.51 -5.65 -14.55
N TYR A 171 7.41 -4.69 -14.80
CA TYR A 171 7.57 -4.04 -16.10
C TYR A 171 8.02 -5.00 -17.19
N GLU A 172 9.04 -5.81 -16.93
CA GLU A 172 9.68 -6.68 -17.90
C GLU A 172 8.83 -7.93 -18.20
N ASN A 173 8.38 -8.63 -17.16
CA ASN A 173 7.76 -9.95 -17.31
C ASN A 173 6.24 -9.89 -17.52
N ILE A 174 5.56 -8.88 -16.98
CA ILE A 174 4.11 -8.73 -17.13
C ILE A 174 3.79 -7.68 -18.18
N GLY A 175 4.48 -6.56 -18.16
CA GLY A 175 4.31 -5.46 -19.08
C GLY A 175 5.08 -5.59 -20.39
N HIS A 176 5.87 -6.66 -20.57
CA HIS A 176 6.72 -6.91 -21.74
C HIS A 176 7.59 -5.70 -22.13
N SER A 177 8.06 -4.94 -21.14
CA SER A 177 8.83 -3.70 -21.30
C SER A 177 8.13 -2.62 -22.14
N LYS A 178 6.80 -2.64 -22.19
CA LYS A 178 5.96 -1.71 -22.95
C LYS A 178 4.92 -0.99 -22.12
N CYS A 179 4.33 -1.68 -21.12
CA CYS A 179 3.29 -1.12 -20.29
C CYS A 179 3.88 -0.15 -19.26
N PRO A 180 3.49 1.12 -19.24
CA PRO A 180 3.85 1.99 -18.12
C PRO A 180 3.27 1.47 -16.80
N ILE A 181 4.03 1.64 -15.72
CA ILE A 181 3.56 1.33 -14.38
C ILE A 181 3.16 2.63 -13.70
N VAL A 182 1.90 2.72 -13.28
CA VAL A 182 1.41 3.80 -12.43
C VAL A 182 1.47 3.36 -10.98
N ASP A 183 2.49 3.84 -10.25
CA ASP A 183 2.57 3.68 -8.81
C ASP A 183 1.77 4.78 -8.14
N THR A 184 0.84 4.43 -7.25
CA THR A 184 -0.16 5.37 -6.74
C THR A 184 -0.02 5.53 -5.24
N TRP A 185 0.32 6.73 -4.79
CA TRP A 185 0.23 7.07 -3.37
C TRP A 185 -1.06 7.80 -3.06
N TRP A 186 -1.79 7.31 -2.08
CA TRP A 186 -3.00 7.87 -1.52
C TRP A 186 -3.43 7.12 -0.27
N GLN A 187 -4.47 7.58 0.39
CA GLN A 187 -4.94 7.04 1.67
C GLN A 187 -6.46 6.89 1.66
N THR A 188 -7.02 6.17 2.63
CA THR A 188 -8.47 6.14 2.86
C THR A 188 -9.01 7.55 3.04
N GLU A 189 -8.29 8.37 3.77
CA GLU A 189 -8.58 9.76 4.08
C GLU A 189 -8.59 10.67 2.85
N THR A 190 -7.81 10.35 1.83
CA THR A 190 -7.73 11.18 0.61
C THR A 190 -8.78 10.85 -0.42
N GLY A 191 -9.43 9.69 -0.32
CA GLY A 191 -10.50 9.24 -1.21
C GLY A 191 -10.02 8.73 -2.56
N GLY A 192 -8.89 9.19 -3.06
CA GLY A 192 -8.30 8.79 -4.34
C GLY A 192 -6.86 9.23 -4.48
N PHE A 193 -6.29 9.05 -5.67
CA PHE A 193 -4.87 9.30 -5.96
C PHE A 193 -4.44 10.73 -5.67
N MET A 194 -3.29 10.87 -5.01
CA MET A 194 -2.69 12.16 -4.66
C MET A 194 -1.35 12.37 -5.36
N ILE A 195 -0.50 11.34 -5.40
CA ILE A 195 0.80 11.37 -6.08
C ILE A 195 0.88 10.11 -6.93
N THR A 196 1.08 10.27 -8.24
CA THR A 196 1.09 9.18 -9.20
C THR A 196 1.57 9.67 -10.56
N PRO A 197 2.25 8.86 -11.37
CA PRO A 197 2.54 9.24 -12.74
C PRO A 197 1.28 9.23 -13.62
N MET A 198 1.30 10.03 -14.68
CA MET A 198 0.34 9.93 -15.77
C MET A 198 1.07 9.38 -17.00
N PRO A 199 0.59 8.26 -17.58
CA PRO A 199 1.23 7.62 -18.73
C PRO A 199 1.41 8.60 -19.91
N GLY A 200 2.62 8.60 -20.47
CA GLY A 200 2.97 9.48 -21.58
C GLY A 200 3.30 10.94 -21.22
N ALA A 201 2.96 11.37 -20.00
CA ALA A 201 3.26 12.73 -19.52
C ALA A 201 4.51 12.80 -18.65
N HIS A 202 4.86 11.71 -17.98
CA HIS A 202 5.98 11.66 -17.04
C HIS A 202 6.97 10.55 -17.39
N THR A 203 8.26 10.80 -17.17
CA THR A 203 9.27 9.74 -17.15
C THR A 203 9.11 8.95 -15.85
N LEU A 204 9.03 7.62 -15.96
CA LEU A 204 8.83 6.74 -14.82
C LEU A 204 10.19 6.36 -14.21
N LYS A 205 10.24 6.35 -12.88
CA LYS A 205 11.40 5.87 -12.12
C LYS A 205 10.95 4.72 -11.20
N PRO A 206 11.60 3.53 -11.29
CA PRO A 206 11.27 2.41 -10.41
C PRO A 206 11.30 2.79 -8.93
N GLY A 207 10.17 2.61 -8.23
CA GLY A 207 10.03 2.92 -6.81
C GLY A 207 9.59 4.35 -6.48
N SER A 208 9.47 5.24 -7.47
CA SER A 208 8.94 6.60 -7.26
C SER A 208 7.45 6.67 -7.55
N ALA A 209 6.70 7.38 -6.68
CA ALA A 209 5.31 7.75 -6.94
C ALA A 209 5.17 8.90 -7.97
N SER A 210 6.28 9.45 -8.46
CA SER A 210 6.40 10.45 -9.51
C SER A 210 5.85 11.82 -9.11
N ARG A 211 4.69 12.28 -9.59
CA ARG A 211 4.23 13.66 -9.51
C ARG A 211 2.88 13.80 -8.80
N PRO A 212 2.58 14.99 -8.26
CA PRO A 212 1.24 15.28 -7.75
C PRO A 212 0.17 15.12 -8.84
N PHE A 213 -0.95 14.50 -8.47
CA PHE A 213 -2.12 14.48 -9.33
C PHE A 213 -2.71 15.88 -9.50
N LEU A 214 -3.47 16.08 -10.56
CA LEU A 214 -4.06 17.38 -10.92
C LEU A 214 -4.86 18.00 -9.76
N GLY A 215 -4.51 19.22 -9.39
CA GLY A 215 -5.14 19.97 -8.29
C GLY A 215 -4.64 19.63 -6.90
N VAL A 216 -3.73 18.67 -6.74
CA VAL A 216 -3.09 18.33 -5.47
C VAL A 216 -1.84 19.19 -5.26
N ASP A 217 -1.70 19.79 -4.09
CA ASP A 217 -0.58 20.70 -3.72
C ASP A 217 0.21 20.14 -2.52
N PRO A 218 1.05 19.08 -2.74
CA PRO A 218 1.83 18.49 -1.66
C PRO A 218 3.07 19.32 -1.34
N VAL A 219 3.51 19.22 -0.10
CA VAL A 219 4.72 19.84 0.42
C VAL A 219 5.41 18.90 1.41
N ILE A 220 6.74 18.95 1.44
CA ILE A 220 7.53 18.19 2.41
C ILE A 220 8.05 19.17 3.45
N LEU A 221 7.67 18.98 4.71
CA LEU A 221 7.98 19.88 5.81
C LEU A 221 8.93 19.27 6.82
N ARG A 222 9.87 20.09 7.31
CA ARG A 222 10.72 19.81 8.48
C ARG A 222 9.91 19.99 9.78
N ASP A 223 10.53 19.65 10.90
CA ASP A 223 9.93 19.86 12.23
C ASP A 223 9.77 21.34 12.62
N ASP A 224 10.54 22.23 12.00
CA ASP A 224 10.47 23.69 12.18
C ASP A 224 9.51 24.39 11.21
N ASN A 225 8.64 23.65 10.55
CA ASN A 225 7.64 24.11 9.57
C ASN A 225 8.22 24.69 8.27
N LYS A 226 9.51 24.52 8.02
CA LYS A 226 10.11 24.91 6.74
C LYS A 226 10.04 23.78 5.73
N GLU A 227 10.02 24.16 4.46
CA GLU A 227 10.11 23.20 3.36
C GLU A 227 11.48 22.53 3.33
N CYS A 228 11.48 21.23 3.05
CA CYS A 228 12.70 20.48 2.81
C CYS A 228 13.34 20.87 1.47
N ASP A 229 14.65 20.81 1.42
CA ASP A 229 15.40 20.92 0.18
C ASP A 229 15.25 19.67 -0.68
N ARG A 230 15.74 19.71 -1.94
CA ARG A 230 15.77 18.51 -2.80
C ARG A 230 16.59 17.42 -2.15
N ASN A 231 16.12 16.17 -2.29
CA ASN A 231 16.66 14.95 -1.68
C ASN A 231 16.62 14.91 -0.14
N GLU A 232 16.09 15.94 0.50
CA GLU A 232 15.88 15.93 1.95
C GLU A 232 14.55 15.26 2.29
N GLY A 233 14.59 14.32 3.23
CA GLY A 233 13.41 13.63 3.73
C GLY A 233 12.70 14.44 4.81
N GLY A 234 11.37 14.49 4.73
CA GLY A 234 10.53 15.20 5.68
C GLY A 234 9.12 14.61 5.76
N LYS A 235 8.21 15.37 6.33
CA LYS A 235 6.80 15.03 6.52
C LYS A 235 6.00 15.43 5.30
N LEU A 236 5.31 14.46 4.71
CA LEU A 236 4.40 14.71 3.59
C LEU A 236 3.13 15.39 4.09
N CYS A 237 2.87 16.56 3.54
CA CYS A 237 1.71 17.37 3.86
C CYS A 237 1.02 17.84 2.57
N ILE A 238 -0.26 18.22 2.66
CA ILE A 238 -1.03 18.77 1.54
C ILE A 238 -1.52 20.18 1.95
N ARG A 239 -1.13 21.21 1.18
CA ARG A 239 -1.42 22.61 1.50
C ARG A 239 -2.87 23.00 1.32
N LYS A 240 -3.54 22.43 0.35
CA LYS A 240 -4.90 22.84 -0.04
C LYS A 240 -5.85 21.66 0.01
N PRO A 241 -7.12 21.88 0.38
CA PRO A 241 -8.12 20.83 0.28
C PRO A 241 -8.33 20.42 -1.18
N TRP A 242 -8.71 19.16 -1.37
CA TRP A 242 -9.04 18.57 -2.67
C TRP A 242 -10.45 17.96 -2.60
N PRO A 243 -11.11 17.70 -3.73
CA PRO A 243 -12.50 17.26 -3.73
C PRO A 243 -12.74 15.95 -2.96
N GLY A 244 -11.83 14.97 -3.08
CA GLY A 244 -11.92 13.66 -2.43
C GLY A 244 -11.52 13.61 -0.96
N MET A 245 -11.14 14.73 -0.35
CA MET A 245 -10.74 14.79 1.05
C MET A 245 -11.89 14.32 1.96
N MET A 246 -11.58 13.47 2.96
CA MET A 246 -12.54 13.11 4.01
C MET A 246 -13.07 14.35 4.71
N ARG A 247 -14.33 14.33 5.13
CA ARG A 247 -14.94 15.48 5.80
C ARG A 247 -14.78 15.46 7.31
N THR A 248 -14.73 14.28 7.91
CA THR A 248 -14.58 14.11 9.36
C THR A 248 -14.31 12.64 9.71
N MET A 249 -14.03 12.38 10.98
CA MET A 249 -14.22 11.07 11.60
C MET A 249 -15.64 10.96 12.16
N TRP A 250 -16.31 9.88 11.85
CA TRP A 250 -17.67 9.63 12.33
C TRP A 250 -17.75 9.64 13.86
N GLY A 251 -18.56 10.57 14.36
CA GLY A 251 -18.75 10.73 15.80
C GLY A 251 -17.57 11.29 16.60
N ASP A 252 -16.49 11.76 15.92
CA ASP A 252 -15.26 12.22 16.59
C ASP A 252 -14.51 13.27 15.76
N HIS A 253 -15.14 14.44 15.57
CA HIS A 253 -14.58 15.52 14.76
C HIS A 253 -13.30 16.12 15.38
N GLU A 254 -13.23 16.21 16.69
CA GLU A 254 -12.03 16.73 17.39
C GLU A 254 -10.81 15.87 17.07
N ARG A 255 -10.96 14.55 17.12
CA ARG A 255 -9.89 13.63 16.75
C ARG A 255 -9.47 13.76 15.29
N PHE A 256 -10.39 14.11 14.37
CA PHE A 256 -10.04 14.41 12.98
C PHE A 256 -9.10 15.61 12.90
N ILE A 257 -9.44 16.71 13.59
CA ILE A 257 -8.59 17.90 13.64
C ILE A 257 -7.24 17.59 14.28
N ASP A 258 -7.25 16.94 15.44
CA ASP A 258 -6.03 16.58 16.16
C ASP A 258 -5.10 15.68 15.37
N THR A 259 -5.64 14.73 14.63
CA THR A 259 -4.83 13.77 13.88
C THR A 259 -4.17 14.38 12.65
N TYR A 260 -4.87 15.26 11.92
CA TYR A 260 -4.44 15.67 10.58
C TYR A 260 -4.05 17.15 10.48
N PHE A 261 -4.43 17.99 11.44
CA PHE A 261 -4.22 19.45 11.38
C PHE A 261 -3.55 20.06 12.59
N SER A 262 -3.31 19.31 13.68
CA SER A 262 -2.66 19.84 14.87
C SER A 262 -1.17 20.08 14.72
N MET A 263 -0.51 19.34 13.82
CA MET A 263 0.94 19.43 13.63
C MET A 263 1.34 20.67 12.83
N PHE A 264 0.52 21.07 11.84
CA PHE A 264 0.74 22.19 10.95
C PHE A 264 -0.59 22.91 10.72
N ASP A 265 -0.65 24.20 11.04
CA ASP A 265 -1.87 24.99 10.93
C ASP A 265 -2.44 25.00 9.51
N ASN A 266 -3.69 24.52 9.37
CA ASN A 266 -4.42 24.46 8.10
C ASN A 266 -3.75 23.65 6.98
N ILE A 267 -2.79 22.80 7.31
CA ILE A 267 -2.11 21.91 6.36
C ILE A 267 -2.40 20.47 6.75
N TYR A 268 -2.92 19.69 5.82
CA TYR A 268 -3.19 18.27 6.06
C TYR A 268 -1.88 17.50 6.19
N PHE A 269 -1.66 16.85 7.32
CA PHE A 269 -0.52 15.97 7.56
C PHE A 269 -0.88 14.51 7.25
N ALA A 270 -0.21 13.93 6.25
CA ALA A 270 -0.50 12.57 5.79
C ALA A 270 -0.04 11.47 6.76
N GLY A 271 0.89 11.78 7.66
CA GLY A 271 1.54 10.78 8.50
C GLY A 271 2.57 9.92 7.78
N ASP A 272 2.91 10.25 6.55
CA ASP A 272 3.92 9.59 5.73
C ASP A 272 5.18 10.46 5.59
N GLY A 273 6.34 9.80 5.50
CA GLY A 273 7.60 10.41 5.12
C GLY A 273 7.75 10.46 3.61
N CYS A 274 8.35 11.52 3.10
CA CYS A 274 8.60 11.69 1.68
C CYS A 274 9.82 12.57 1.43
N ARG A 275 10.46 12.40 0.27
CA ARG A 275 11.45 13.33 -0.27
C ARG A 275 11.14 13.63 -1.73
N ILE A 276 11.64 14.73 -2.25
CA ILE A 276 11.54 15.12 -3.65
C ILE A 276 12.95 15.11 -4.23
N ASP A 277 13.16 14.36 -5.33
CA ASP A 277 14.49 14.30 -5.96
C ASP A 277 14.79 15.55 -6.83
N GLU A 278 15.99 15.57 -7.44
CA GLU A 278 16.46 16.68 -8.29
C GLU A 278 15.52 16.94 -9.49
N ASP A 279 14.91 15.87 -10.03
CA ASP A 279 13.99 15.98 -11.15
C ASP A 279 12.57 16.40 -10.71
N GLY A 280 12.32 16.41 -9.39
CA GLY A 280 11.04 16.79 -8.77
C GLY A 280 10.10 15.62 -8.55
N ASP A 281 10.56 14.38 -8.63
CA ASP A 281 9.76 13.19 -8.37
C ASP A 281 9.69 12.89 -6.87
N TYR A 282 8.51 12.45 -6.43
CA TYR A 282 8.20 12.14 -5.04
C TYR A 282 8.54 10.68 -4.71
N TRP A 283 9.28 10.50 -3.62
CA TRP A 283 9.70 9.20 -3.11
C TRP A 283 9.12 8.99 -1.72
N LEU A 284 8.19 8.04 -1.60
CA LEU A 284 7.57 7.71 -0.32
C LEU A 284 8.54 6.87 0.52
N MET A 285 8.76 7.32 1.76
CA MET A 285 9.68 6.68 2.71
C MET A 285 8.95 5.77 3.71
N GLY A 286 7.62 5.64 3.57
CA GLY A 286 6.76 4.93 4.51
C GLY A 286 6.15 5.84 5.58
N ARG A 287 5.53 5.24 6.60
CA ARG A 287 4.90 5.98 7.71
C ARG A 287 5.96 6.71 8.53
N ILE A 288 5.64 7.91 8.99
CA ILE A 288 6.53 8.66 9.90
C ILE A 288 6.81 7.86 11.19
N ASP A 289 5.82 7.10 11.67
CA ASP A 289 5.98 6.21 12.83
C ASP A 289 6.93 5.03 12.54
N ASP A 290 7.17 4.72 11.28
CA ASP A 290 8.07 3.68 10.79
C ASP A 290 9.41 4.26 10.28
N VAL A 291 9.60 5.58 10.27
CA VAL A 291 10.89 6.23 10.01
C VAL A 291 11.73 6.17 11.27
N VAL A 292 12.92 5.62 11.16
CA VAL A 292 13.85 5.41 12.28
C VAL A 292 14.90 6.51 12.30
N ASN A 293 15.10 7.11 13.46
CA ASN A 293 16.15 8.11 13.65
C ASN A 293 17.42 7.46 14.20
N VAL A 294 18.31 7.08 13.30
CA VAL A 294 19.61 6.46 13.65
C VAL A 294 20.69 7.54 13.67
N SER A 295 21.19 7.87 14.85
CA SER A 295 22.28 8.88 15.01
C SER A 295 21.97 10.23 14.35
N GLY A 296 20.73 10.68 14.38
CA GLY A 296 20.29 11.94 13.76
C GLY A 296 19.91 11.84 12.26
N HIS A 297 20.09 10.67 11.64
CA HIS A 297 19.67 10.42 10.26
C HIS A 297 18.30 9.74 10.23
N ARG A 298 17.41 10.26 9.40
CA ARG A 298 16.08 9.66 9.16
C ARG A 298 16.19 8.58 8.09
N ILE A 299 15.93 7.33 8.47
CA ILE A 299 15.99 6.15 7.60
C ILE A 299 14.57 5.59 7.49
N GLY A 300 14.06 5.49 6.27
CA GLY A 300 12.80 4.81 6.00
C GLY A 300 12.96 3.29 6.16
N THR A 301 12.09 2.65 6.95
CA THR A 301 12.12 1.18 7.07
C THR A 301 11.94 0.51 5.71
N ALA A 302 11.11 1.08 4.84
CA ALA A 302 10.88 0.58 3.48
C ALA A 302 12.15 0.55 2.61
N GLU A 303 13.06 1.51 2.79
CA GLU A 303 14.34 1.55 2.09
C GLU A 303 15.24 0.39 2.50
N VAL A 304 15.31 0.11 3.81
CA VAL A 304 16.09 -1.02 4.34
C VAL A 304 15.45 -2.36 3.98
N GLU A 305 14.13 -2.45 4.00
CA GLU A 305 13.39 -3.63 3.54
C GLU A 305 13.66 -3.91 2.07
N SER A 306 13.68 -2.87 1.23
CA SER A 306 14.01 -2.97 -0.19
C SER A 306 15.42 -3.50 -0.40
N ALA A 307 16.40 -2.97 0.34
CA ALA A 307 17.78 -3.47 0.27
C ALA A 307 17.89 -4.93 0.73
N LEU A 308 17.16 -5.34 1.78
CA LEU A 308 17.14 -6.75 2.19
C LEU A 308 16.53 -7.65 1.12
N VAL A 309 15.42 -7.24 0.51
CA VAL A 309 14.70 -8.01 -0.52
C VAL A 309 15.49 -8.09 -1.83
N SER A 310 16.38 -7.13 -2.13
CA SER A 310 17.26 -7.21 -3.30
C SER A 310 18.33 -8.31 -3.20
N HIS A 311 18.48 -8.92 -2.03
CA HIS A 311 19.36 -10.08 -1.85
C HIS A 311 18.64 -11.36 -2.32
N ASP A 312 19.29 -12.17 -3.17
CA ASP A 312 18.73 -13.37 -3.84
C ASP A 312 18.18 -14.44 -2.89
N LYS A 313 18.67 -14.48 -1.64
CA LYS A 313 18.22 -15.40 -0.60
C LYS A 313 17.04 -14.89 0.23
N VAL A 314 16.60 -13.62 0.04
CA VAL A 314 15.55 -13.00 0.82
C VAL A 314 14.24 -12.98 0.03
N ALA A 315 13.24 -13.48 0.66
CA ALA A 315 11.91 -13.56 0.12
C ALA A 315 11.04 -12.35 0.49
N GLU A 316 11.06 -11.99 1.76
CA GLU A 316 10.37 -10.84 2.32
C GLU A 316 11.17 -10.29 3.50
N ALA A 317 11.03 -8.99 3.75
CA ALA A 317 11.60 -8.35 4.92
C ALA A 317 10.62 -7.34 5.51
N ALA A 318 10.68 -7.17 6.82
CA ALA A 318 10.04 -6.07 7.54
C ALA A 318 11.01 -5.54 8.59
N VAL A 319 11.14 -4.22 8.66
CA VAL A 319 12.06 -3.54 9.56
C VAL A 319 11.26 -2.70 10.55
N THR A 320 11.71 -2.71 11.81
CA THR A 320 11.11 -1.90 12.88
C THR A 320 12.19 -1.16 13.66
N PRO A 321 11.88 0.03 14.19
CA PRO A 321 12.77 0.68 15.14
C PRO A 321 12.86 -0.11 16.44
N VAL A 322 14.04 -0.10 17.04
CA VAL A 322 14.28 -0.54 18.43
C VAL A 322 15.08 0.52 19.19
N PRO A 323 14.87 0.70 20.50
CA PRO A 323 15.73 1.58 21.30
C PRO A 323 17.19 1.15 21.20
N HIS A 324 18.11 2.13 21.14
CA HIS A 324 19.55 1.89 21.13
C HIS A 324 20.26 2.95 21.96
N ASP A 325 21.06 2.54 22.95
CA ASP A 325 21.66 3.42 23.96
C ASP A 325 22.54 4.53 23.38
N ILE A 326 23.24 4.27 22.27
CA ILE A 326 24.17 5.23 21.67
C ILE A 326 23.54 5.98 20.49
N LYS A 327 22.77 5.29 19.65
CA LYS A 327 22.21 5.82 18.40
C LYS A 327 20.83 6.45 18.58
N GLY A 328 20.25 6.34 19.77
CA GLY A 328 18.86 6.68 20.06
C GLY A 328 17.91 5.58 19.58
N GLN A 329 17.94 5.26 18.29
CA GLN A 329 17.24 4.13 17.70
C GLN A 329 18.17 3.29 16.84
N GLY A 330 17.91 2.00 16.76
CA GLY A 330 18.50 1.05 15.84
C GLY A 330 17.43 0.39 14.98
N LEU A 331 17.86 -0.42 14.03
CA LEU A 331 16.99 -1.14 13.10
C LEU A 331 16.97 -2.63 13.45
N TYR A 332 15.77 -3.19 13.57
CA TYR A 332 15.58 -4.63 13.76
C TYR A 332 14.86 -5.20 12.54
N ALA A 333 15.48 -6.15 11.85
CA ALA A 333 14.96 -6.72 10.63
C ALA A 333 14.38 -8.12 10.86
N PHE A 334 13.16 -8.34 10.41
CA PHE A 334 12.53 -9.67 10.28
C PHE A 334 12.63 -10.08 8.81
N VAL A 335 13.21 -11.25 8.55
CA VAL A 335 13.50 -11.72 7.20
C VAL A 335 12.92 -13.10 6.98
N THR A 336 12.15 -13.27 5.92
CA THR A 336 11.72 -14.57 5.41
C THR A 336 12.65 -14.93 4.25
N VAL A 337 13.30 -16.07 4.31
CA VAL A 337 14.20 -16.55 3.25
C VAL A 337 13.44 -17.23 2.12
N VAL A 338 14.06 -17.31 0.96
CA VAL A 338 13.56 -18.10 -0.18
C VAL A 338 13.50 -19.59 0.18
N GLU A 339 12.55 -20.33 -0.38
CA GLU A 339 12.42 -21.75 -0.14
C GLU A 339 13.70 -22.52 -0.50
N GLY A 340 14.16 -23.38 0.41
CA GLY A 340 15.39 -24.16 0.25
C GLY A 340 16.66 -23.44 0.73
N VAL A 341 16.58 -22.19 1.15
CA VAL A 341 17.71 -21.46 1.76
C VAL A 341 17.77 -21.79 3.25
N GLU A 342 18.96 -22.17 3.73
CA GLU A 342 19.22 -22.48 5.14
C GLU A 342 19.39 -21.19 5.97
N GLU A 343 18.64 -21.07 7.05
CA GLU A 343 18.79 -20.00 8.04
C GLU A 343 20.08 -20.20 8.83
N SER A 344 21.02 -19.24 8.76
CA SER A 344 22.30 -19.33 9.48
C SER A 344 22.78 -17.97 10.00
N GLU A 345 23.71 -17.99 10.96
CA GLU A 345 24.34 -16.77 11.47
C GLU A 345 25.23 -16.11 10.40
N GLU A 346 25.79 -16.89 9.49
CA GLU A 346 26.56 -16.43 8.34
C GLU A 346 25.66 -15.61 7.40
N LEU A 347 24.45 -16.11 7.12
CA LEU A 347 23.48 -15.40 6.28
C LEU A 347 23.03 -14.09 6.93
N LYS A 348 22.82 -14.04 8.26
CA LYS A 348 22.50 -12.77 8.94
C LYS A 348 23.60 -11.72 8.72
N LYS A 349 24.87 -12.11 8.87
CA LYS A 349 26.01 -11.22 8.63
C LYS A 349 26.09 -10.77 7.17
N GLU A 350 25.86 -11.69 6.23
CA GLU A 350 25.79 -11.41 4.79
C GLU A 350 24.73 -10.34 4.50
N LEU A 351 23.52 -10.48 5.05
CA LEU A 351 22.43 -9.53 4.88
C LEU A 351 22.74 -8.14 5.46
N ILE A 352 23.38 -8.08 6.65
CA ILE A 352 23.81 -6.82 7.24
C ILE A 352 24.85 -6.13 6.36
N VAL A 353 25.82 -6.89 5.82
CA VAL A 353 26.83 -6.36 4.90
C VAL A 353 26.20 -5.90 3.59
N HIS A 354 25.20 -6.62 3.08
CA HIS A 354 24.46 -6.26 1.89
C HIS A 354 23.75 -4.91 2.07
N VAL A 355 22.99 -4.71 3.15
CA VAL A 355 22.35 -3.42 3.45
C VAL A 355 23.37 -2.28 3.56
N ARG A 356 24.52 -2.54 4.20
CA ARG A 356 25.63 -1.55 4.27
C ARG A 356 26.16 -1.13 2.91
N LYS A 357 26.21 -2.05 1.97
CA LYS A 357 26.67 -1.79 0.61
C LYS A 357 25.64 -1.00 -0.19
N GLU A 358 24.36 -1.37 -0.08
CA GLU A 358 23.28 -0.80 -0.88
C GLU A 358 22.88 0.62 -0.40
N ILE A 359 22.83 0.84 0.92
CA ILE A 359 22.34 2.11 1.49
C ILE A 359 23.46 2.86 2.22
N GLY A 360 24.25 2.14 3.00
CA GLY A 360 25.32 2.72 3.81
C GLY A 360 25.35 2.18 5.24
N PRO A 361 26.42 2.47 5.99
CA PRO A 361 26.67 1.87 7.31
C PRO A 361 25.62 2.26 8.38
N ILE A 362 24.97 3.41 8.23
CA ILE A 362 23.96 3.91 9.18
C ILE A 362 22.67 3.11 9.10
N ALA A 363 22.35 2.58 7.94
CA ALA A 363 21.15 1.79 7.68
C ALA A 363 21.29 0.29 8.02
N ALA A 364 22.47 -0.14 8.49
CA ALA A 364 22.72 -1.54 8.83
C ALA A 364 21.85 -1.96 10.05
N PRO A 365 21.06 -3.05 9.94
CA PRO A 365 20.29 -3.58 11.07
C PRO A 365 21.20 -3.98 12.24
N GLU A 366 20.75 -3.70 13.47
CA GLU A 366 21.40 -4.17 14.70
C GLU A 366 21.21 -5.68 14.88
N ALA A 367 20.02 -6.16 14.46
CA ALA A 367 19.71 -7.58 14.49
C ALA A 367 18.88 -7.98 13.27
N VAL A 368 19.13 -9.22 12.82
CA VAL A 368 18.32 -9.89 11.80
C VAL A 368 17.71 -11.14 12.41
N GLN A 369 16.40 -11.21 12.44
CA GLN A 369 15.65 -12.40 12.88
C GLN A 369 15.00 -13.07 11.68
N PHE A 370 15.27 -14.36 11.50
CA PHE A 370 14.53 -15.14 10.53
C PHE A 370 13.11 -15.40 11.00
N ALA A 371 12.18 -15.30 10.07
CA ALA A 371 10.76 -15.44 10.28
C ALA A 371 10.19 -16.42 9.26
N PRO A 372 9.42 -17.46 9.68
CA PRO A 372 8.79 -18.38 8.73
C PRO A 372 7.76 -17.66 7.85
N ALA A 373 7.17 -16.60 8.36
CA ALA A 373 6.31 -15.66 7.65
C ALA A 373 6.23 -14.34 8.44
N LEU A 374 5.83 -13.25 7.77
CA LEU A 374 5.53 -11.99 8.45
C LEU A 374 4.05 -11.95 8.90
N PRO A 375 3.73 -11.32 10.05
CA PRO A 375 2.35 -11.19 10.52
C PRO A 375 1.59 -10.22 9.61
N LYS A 376 0.67 -10.74 8.82
CA LYS A 376 -0.12 -10.00 7.83
C LYS A 376 -1.60 -10.05 8.15
N THR A 377 -2.30 -8.98 7.84
CA THR A 377 -3.76 -8.99 7.78
C THR A 377 -4.23 -9.91 6.63
N ARG A 378 -5.52 -10.24 6.61
CA ARG A 378 -6.12 -11.02 5.50
C ARG A 378 -5.95 -10.34 4.14
N SER A 379 -5.77 -9.02 4.11
CA SER A 379 -5.46 -8.26 2.88
C SER A 379 -3.98 -8.21 2.51
N GLY A 380 -3.10 -8.92 3.23
CA GLY A 380 -1.66 -8.97 2.96
C GLY A 380 -0.82 -7.84 3.60
N LYS A 381 -1.44 -6.87 4.29
CA LYS A 381 -0.72 -5.78 4.95
C LYS A 381 0.05 -6.28 6.18
N ILE A 382 1.35 -6.01 6.24
CA ILE A 382 2.21 -6.35 7.37
C ILE A 382 1.79 -5.54 8.62
N MET A 383 1.61 -6.23 9.74
CA MET A 383 1.26 -5.62 11.02
C MET A 383 2.51 -5.21 11.81
N ARG A 384 3.17 -4.13 11.35
CA ARG A 384 4.44 -3.61 11.93
C ARG A 384 4.35 -3.37 13.43
N ARG A 385 3.19 -2.95 13.93
CA ARG A 385 2.94 -2.78 15.36
C ARG A 385 3.24 -4.04 16.20
N ILE A 386 2.93 -5.22 15.67
CA ILE A 386 3.22 -6.50 16.32
C ILE A 386 4.72 -6.78 16.27
N LEU A 387 5.33 -6.61 15.10
CA LEU A 387 6.78 -6.79 14.92
C LEU A 387 7.60 -5.88 15.84
N ARG A 388 7.21 -4.61 15.94
CA ARG A 388 7.86 -3.65 16.83
C ARG A 388 7.80 -4.10 18.29
N LYS A 389 6.65 -4.51 18.77
CA LYS A 389 6.50 -5.03 20.14
C LYS A 389 7.34 -6.27 20.40
N ILE A 390 7.44 -7.16 19.43
CA ILE A 390 8.31 -8.33 19.51
C ILE A 390 9.77 -7.91 19.57
N ALA A 391 10.21 -7.01 18.70
CA ALA A 391 11.58 -6.51 18.66
C ALA A 391 11.96 -5.80 19.99
N GLU A 392 11.04 -5.00 20.56
CA GLU A 392 11.21 -4.30 21.85
C GLU A 392 11.08 -5.23 23.08
N ASN A 393 10.83 -6.53 22.90
CA ASN A 393 10.54 -7.48 23.98
C ASN A 393 9.33 -7.12 24.85
N ASN A 394 8.34 -6.47 24.28
CA ASN A 394 7.11 -6.03 24.93
C ASN A 394 5.92 -6.85 24.42
N THR A 395 5.88 -8.12 24.78
CA THR A 395 4.91 -9.09 24.23
C THR A 395 3.66 -9.26 25.08
N ASP A 396 3.58 -8.66 26.27
CA ASP A 396 2.43 -8.83 27.19
C ASP A 396 1.13 -8.23 26.65
N ASN A 397 1.21 -7.24 25.77
CA ASN A 397 0.05 -6.62 25.14
C ASN A 397 0.31 -6.33 23.66
N LEU A 398 0.10 -7.31 22.82
CA LEU A 398 0.22 -7.16 21.36
C LEU A 398 -0.95 -6.39 20.73
N GLY A 399 -2.02 -6.10 21.50
CA GLY A 399 -3.25 -5.50 21.02
C GLY A 399 -4.08 -6.46 20.18
N ASP A 400 -5.02 -5.92 19.40
CA ASP A 400 -5.90 -6.75 18.58
C ASP A 400 -5.13 -7.49 17.48
N ILE A 401 -5.18 -8.83 17.50
CA ILE A 401 -4.59 -9.75 16.54
C ILE A 401 -5.66 -10.50 15.70
N THR A 402 -6.94 -10.22 15.90
CA THR A 402 -8.05 -10.94 15.24
C THR A 402 -8.10 -10.73 13.73
N THR A 403 -7.47 -9.66 13.24
CA THR A 403 -7.38 -9.33 11.82
C THR A 403 -6.24 -10.07 11.09
N LEU A 404 -5.40 -10.80 11.81
CA LEU A 404 -4.32 -11.59 11.20
C LEU A 404 -4.87 -12.73 10.35
N ALA A 405 -4.23 -12.95 9.21
CA ALA A 405 -4.50 -14.10 8.35
C ALA A 405 -4.11 -15.41 9.04
N ASP A 406 -2.95 -15.43 9.71
CA ASP A 406 -2.45 -16.54 10.51
C ASP A 406 -1.88 -16.02 11.86
N PRO A 407 -2.65 -16.12 12.96
CA PRO A 407 -2.17 -15.73 14.29
C PRO A 407 -1.01 -16.57 14.81
N SER A 408 -0.81 -17.82 14.35
CA SER A 408 0.26 -18.70 14.84
C SER A 408 1.67 -18.19 14.51
N VAL A 409 1.79 -17.32 13.51
CA VAL A 409 3.06 -16.68 13.14
C VAL A 409 3.62 -15.86 14.29
N VAL A 410 2.77 -15.22 15.08
CA VAL A 410 3.18 -14.35 16.20
C VAL A 410 3.92 -15.13 17.28
N GLU A 411 3.39 -16.31 17.66
CA GLU A 411 4.02 -17.17 18.67
C GLU A 411 5.42 -17.63 18.22
N LYS A 412 5.56 -17.97 16.93
CA LYS A 412 6.85 -18.37 16.35
C LYS A 412 7.87 -17.22 16.36
N LEU A 413 7.41 -16.01 16.03
CA LEU A 413 8.25 -14.81 16.08
C LEU A 413 8.74 -14.47 17.49
N ILE A 414 7.86 -14.58 18.48
CA ILE A 414 8.22 -14.36 19.89
C ILE A 414 9.27 -15.37 20.34
N LYS A 415 9.05 -16.65 20.02
CA LYS A 415 9.99 -17.74 20.38
C LYS A 415 11.39 -17.57 19.76
N ASN A 416 11.45 -17.06 18.54
CA ASN A 416 12.69 -16.92 17.78
C ASN A 416 13.34 -15.53 17.90
N ARG A 417 12.85 -14.69 18.84
CA ARG A 417 13.39 -13.34 19.02
C ARG A 417 14.90 -13.39 19.30
N GLN A 418 15.63 -12.51 18.64
CA GLN A 418 17.07 -12.29 18.88
C GLN A 418 17.24 -11.33 20.06
N ASN A 419 18.17 -11.62 20.96
CA ASN A 419 18.51 -10.77 22.11
C ASN A 419 19.42 -9.62 21.70
#